data_31f65caaffdacb1cb2dd1f2d6640f75a
#
_entry.id   31f65caaffdacb1cb2dd1f2d6640f75a
#
_cell.length_a   1.000
_cell.length_b   1.000
_cell.length_c   1.000
_cell.angle_alpha   90.00
_cell.angle_beta   90.00
_cell.angle_gamma   90.00
#
_symmetry.space_group_name_H-M   'P 1'
#
loop_
_entity.id
_entity.type
_entity.pdbx_description
1 polymer ?
#
loop_
_entity_poly.entity_id
_entity_poly.type
_entity_poly.pdbx_seq_one_letter_code
_entity_poly.pdbx_strand_id
1 'polypeptide(L)'
;MIATDNEVLHSRLRAFFSEKLSVKVSSVDADLIRTGILDSLALVELLIYIENEFGTDISLDDIEIEDFHSITRIAEYINAHSRVLMV
;
A
#
# COMPACT_ATOMS: atom_id res chain seq x y z
N MET A 1 16.68 -15.28 -1.99
CA MET A 1 16.00 -14.11 -2.60
C MET A 1 14.81 -13.69 -1.76
N ILE A 2 14.73 -12.43 -1.52
CA ILE A 2 13.61 -11.91 -0.74
C ILE A 2 12.34 -12.00 -1.56
N ALA A 3 11.28 -12.46 -0.94
CA ALA A 3 10.02 -12.63 -1.62
C ALA A 3 9.45 -11.31 -2.11
N THR A 4 9.70 -10.23 -1.39
CA THR A 4 9.12 -8.96 -1.74
C THR A 4 10.17 -8.00 -2.25
N ASP A 5 10.06 -7.69 -3.52
CA ASP A 5 10.90 -6.72 -4.19
C ASP A 5 10.14 -5.39 -4.21
N ASN A 6 10.82 -4.29 -3.93
CA ASN A 6 10.16 -2.99 -3.94
C ASN A 6 9.50 -2.68 -5.26
N GLU A 7 10.13 -3.06 -6.37
CA GLU A 7 9.52 -2.82 -7.67
C GLU A 7 8.24 -3.60 -7.85
N VAL A 8 8.21 -4.84 -7.35
CA VAL A 8 7.01 -5.64 -7.42
C VAL A 8 5.91 -5.02 -6.57
N LEU A 9 6.25 -4.56 -5.37
CA LEU A 9 5.28 -3.90 -4.51
C LEU A 9 4.75 -2.64 -5.15
N HIS A 10 5.64 -1.82 -5.70
CA HIS A 10 5.22 -0.58 -6.35
C HIS A 10 4.27 -0.87 -7.50
N SER A 11 4.59 -1.88 -8.29
CA SER A 11 3.78 -2.25 -9.43
C SER A 11 2.39 -2.73 -9.01
N ARG A 12 2.34 -3.56 -7.98
CA ARG A 12 1.07 -4.08 -7.49
C ARG A 12 0.22 -2.99 -6.87
N LEU A 13 0.84 -2.07 -6.15
CA LEU A 13 0.09 -0.96 -5.55
C LEU A 13 -0.44 -0.03 -6.62
N ARG A 14 0.35 0.25 -7.65
CA ARG A 14 -0.13 1.05 -8.75
C ARG A 14 -1.31 0.40 -9.44
N ALA A 15 -1.24 -0.92 -9.63
CA ALA A 15 -2.34 -1.64 -10.23
C ALA A 15 -3.60 -1.54 -9.38
N PHE A 16 -3.45 -1.59 -8.06
CA PHE A 16 -4.59 -1.42 -7.17
C PHE A 16 -5.26 -0.07 -7.40
N PHE A 17 -4.48 1.01 -7.41
CA PHE A 17 -5.05 2.34 -7.60
C PHE A 17 -5.71 2.46 -8.96
N SER A 18 -5.10 1.89 -9.99
CA SER A 18 -5.63 1.97 -11.33
C SER A 18 -6.91 1.16 -11.48
N GLU A 19 -6.92 -0.06 -10.95
CA GLU A 19 -8.04 -0.97 -11.19
C GLU A 19 -9.18 -0.80 -10.22
N LYS A 20 -8.88 -0.52 -8.96
CA LYS A 20 -9.92 -0.43 -7.95
C LYS A 20 -10.42 0.99 -7.74
N LEU A 21 -9.53 1.96 -7.88
CA LEU A 21 -9.89 3.35 -7.63
C LEU A 21 -9.94 4.18 -8.90
N SER A 22 -9.59 3.59 -10.03
CA SER A 22 -9.58 4.26 -11.33
C SER A 22 -8.69 5.50 -11.33
N VAL A 23 -7.57 5.41 -10.63
CA VAL A 23 -6.64 6.52 -10.52
C VAL A 23 -5.27 6.08 -11.02
N LYS A 24 -4.69 6.88 -11.90
CA LYS A 24 -3.34 6.62 -12.37
C LYS A 24 -2.37 7.44 -11.54
N VAL A 25 -1.57 6.76 -10.74
CA VAL A 25 -0.58 7.42 -9.89
C VAL A 25 0.69 7.60 -10.71
N SER A 26 1.07 8.83 -10.95
CA SER A 26 2.18 9.14 -11.86
C SER A 26 3.54 8.88 -11.24
N SER A 27 3.64 8.91 -9.92
CA SER A 27 4.91 8.71 -9.25
C SER A 27 4.70 7.95 -7.95
N VAL A 28 5.66 7.08 -7.60
CA VAL A 28 5.56 6.34 -6.35
C VAL A 28 5.74 7.26 -5.14
N ASP A 29 6.22 8.47 -5.36
CA ASP A 29 6.41 9.44 -4.28
C ASP A 29 5.29 10.49 -4.24
N ALA A 30 4.30 10.38 -5.11
CA ALA A 30 3.18 11.31 -5.10
C ALA A 30 2.44 11.23 -3.77
N ASP A 31 2.00 12.40 -3.30
CA ASP A 31 1.27 12.49 -2.02
C ASP A 31 -0.17 12.10 -2.24
N LEU A 32 -0.51 10.90 -1.83
CA LEU A 32 -1.84 10.33 -2.09
C LEU A 32 -2.91 10.93 -1.20
N ILE A 33 -2.52 11.38 -0.03
CA ILE A 33 -3.47 11.92 0.94
C ILE A 33 -3.76 13.37 0.63
N ARG A 34 -2.74 14.14 0.37
CA ARG A 34 -2.90 15.55 0.10
C ARG A 34 -3.71 15.78 -1.18
N THR A 35 -3.51 14.92 -2.17
CA THR A 35 -4.23 15.05 -3.44
C THR A 35 -5.63 14.48 -3.37
N GLY A 36 -6.00 13.83 -2.27
CA GLY A 36 -7.33 13.25 -2.13
C GLY A 36 -7.50 11.91 -2.81
N ILE A 37 -6.45 11.37 -3.39
CA ILE A 37 -6.53 10.06 -4.01
C ILE A 37 -6.86 9.00 -2.98
N LEU A 38 -6.23 9.09 -1.81
CA LEU A 38 -6.44 8.13 -0.73
C LEU A 38 -7.24 8.79 0.37
N ASP A 39 -8.56 8.76 0.23
CA ASP A 39 -9.46 9.24 1.29
C ASP A 39 -9.80 8.08 2.23
N SER A 40 -10.73 8.31 3.16
CA SER A 40 -11.07 7.30 4.16
C SER A 40 -11.53 5.99 3.56
N LEU A 41 -12.39 6.07 2.57
CA LEU A 41 -12.93 4.86 1.96
C LEU A 41 -11.85 4.13 1.18
N ALA A 42 -11.07 4.88 0.41
CA ALA A 42 -9.99 4.30 -0.37
C ALA A 42 -8.95 3.66 0.54
N LEU A 43 -8.70 4.28 1.69
CA LEU A 43 -7.75 3.72 2.64
C LEU A 43 -8.23 2.36 3.15
N VAL A 44 -9.51 2.25 3.49
CA VAL A 44 -10.05 0.97 3.96
C VAL A 44 -9.91 -0.10 2.88
N GLU A 45 -10.21 0.26 1.65
CA GLU A 45 -10.08 -0.69 0.54
C GLU A 45 -8.63 -1.11 0.34
N LEU A 46 -7.71 -0.17 0.48
CA LEU A 46 -6.29 -0.47 0.36
C LEU A 46 -5.84 -1.43 1.47
N LEU A 47 -6.29 -1.21 2.70
CA LEU A 47 -5.90 -2.07 3.80
C LEU A 47 -6.39 -3.49 3.59
N ILE A 48 -7.61 -3.65 3.09
CA ILE A 48 -8.14 -4.97 2.79
C ILE A 48 -7.32 -5.63 1.69
N TYR A 49 -6.97 -4.88 0.66
CA TYR A 49 -6.16 -5.39 -0.40
C TYR A 49 -4.80 -5.88 0.12
N ILE A 50 -4.16 -5.08 0.97
CA ILE A 50 -2.84 -5.44 1.50
C ILE A 50 -2.94 -6.72 2.32
N GLU A 51 -3.94 -6.84 3.16
CA GLU A 51 -4.10 -8.04 3.98
C GLU A 51 -4.28 -9.27 3.12
N ASN A 52 -5.09 -9.15 2.07
CA ASN A 52 -5.38 -10.30 1.22
C ASN A 52 -4.21 -10.69 0.33
N GLU A 53 -3.49 -9.69 -0.19
CA GLU A 53 -2.45 -9.96 -1.16
C GLU A 53 -1.12 -10.32 -0.52
N PHE A 54 -0.83 -9.74 0.63
CA PHE A 54 0.49 -9.88 1.23
C PHE A 54 0.47 -10.59 2.57
N GLY A 55 -0.69 -11.01 3.02
CA GLY A 55 -0.78 -11.72 4.29
C GLY A 55 -0.39 -10.86 5.48
N THR A 56 -0.52 -9.56 5.34
CA THR A 56 -0.15 -8.64 6.39
C THR A 56 -1.30 -8.46 7.36
N ASP A 57 -0.99 -8.50 8.64
CA ASP A 57 -1.99 -8.36 9.69
C ASP A 57 -2.02 -6.89 10.11
N ILE A 58 -3.05 -6.18 9.69
CA ILE A 58 -3.13 -4.74 9.92
C ILE A 58 -4.25 -4.41 10.87
N SER A 59 -3.92 -3.65 11.91
CA SER A 59 -4.91 -3.14 12.83
C SER A 59 -5.07 -1.64 12.59
N LEU A 60 -6.31 -1.19 12.47
CA LEU A 60 -6.57 0.23 12.25
C LEU A 60 -6.04 1.08 13.41
N ASP A 61 -5.95 0.50 14.59
CA ASP A 61 -5.45 1.23 15.75
C ASP A 61 -3.94 1.45 15.69
N ASP A 62 -3.24 0.66 14.90
CA ASP A 62 -1.79 0.68 14.86
C ASP A 62 -1.22 1.43 13.67
N ILE A 63 -2.04 1.80 12.72
CA ILE A 63 -1.54 2.48 11.53
C ILE A 63 -1.48 3.97 11.75
N GLU A 64 -0.60 4.61 11.01
CA GLU A 64 -0.52 6.06 10.97
C GLU A 64 -0.71 6.51 9.53
N ILE A 65 -1.41 7.60 9.39
CA ILE A 65 -1.71 8.17 8.08
C ILE A 65 -0.43 8.39 7.28
N GLU A 66 0.64 8.78 7.95
CA GLU A 66 1.93 9.04 7.32
C GLU A 66 2.46 7.82 6.59
N ASP A 67 2.12 6.64 7.07
CA ASP A 67 2.61 5.40 6.46
C ASP A 67 1.98 5.13 5.11
N PHE A 68 0.94 5.85 4.77
CA PHE A 68 0.18 5.60 3.54
C PHE A 68 0.14 6.81 2.63
N HIS A 69 1.01 7.75 2.83
CA HIS A 69 0.93 8.98 2.07
C HIS A 69 1.56 8.87 0.68
N SER A 70 2.33 7.83 0.41
CA SER A 70 2.84 7.59 -0.93
C SER A 70 3.00 6.09 -1.14
N ILE A 71 3.12 5.68 -2.39
CA ILE A 71 3.31 4.26 -2.70
C ILE A 71 4.62 3.77 -2.08
N THR A 72 5.66 4.60 -2.11
CA THR A 72 6.93 4.25 -1.48
C THR A 72 6.75 3.95 0.00
N ARG A 73 6.00 4.81 0.71
CA ARG A 73 5.79 4.61 2.13
C ARG A 73 4.93 3.38 2.40
N ILE A 74 3.92 3.15 1.57
CA ILE A 74 3.08 1.97 1.71
C ILE A 74 3.92 0.71 1.54
N ALA A 75 4.80 0.70 0.54
CA ALA A 75 5.65 -0.46 0.32
C ALA A 75 6.57 -0.71 1.51
N GLU A 76 7.10 0.34 2.11
CA GLU A 76 7.93 0.20 3.29
C GLU A 76 7.15 -0.40 4.45
N TYR A 77 5.90 0.04 4.60
CA TYR A 77 5.05 -0.49 5.65
C TYR A 77 4.80 -1.99 5.44
N ILE A 78 4.50 -2.38 4.21
CA ILE A 78 4.26 -3.78 3.89
C ILE A 78 5.50 -4.62 4.19
N ASN A 79 6.66 -4.14 3.79
CA ASN A 79 7.91 -4.87 4.05
C ASN A 79 8.17 -5.04 5.54
N ALA A 80 7.84 -4.03 6.33
CA ALA A 80 8.09 -4.07 7.76
C ALA A 80 7.13 -5.01 8.49
N HIS A 81 5.94 -5.21 7.93
CA HIS A 81 4.88 -5.94 8.65
C HIS A 81 4.47 -7.24 8.00
N SER A 82 4.99 -7.56 6.83
CA SER A 82 4.56 -8.76 6.12
C SER A 82 5.22 -10.00 6.71
N ARG A 83 4.40 -11.01 7.01
CA ARG A 83 4.91 -12.27 7.53
C ARG A 83 5.29 -13.23 6.43
N VAL A 84 4.84 -12.96 5.22
CA VAL A 84 5.12 -13.84 4.09
C VAL A 84 6.61 -13.94 3.86
N LEU A 85 7.33 -12.90 4.16
CA LEU A 85 8.77 -12.84 3.92
C LEU A 85 9.56 -13.72 4.85
N MET A 86 8.93 -14.23 5.87
CA MET A 86 9.64 -14.99 6.90
C MET A 86 9.85 -16.44 6.55
N VAL A 87 9.33 -16.85 5.46
CA VAL A 87 9.42 -18.26 5.05
C VAL A 87 10.81 -18.64 4.61
#